data_d0fa345df4ffc3b5549009b5319b9693
#
_entry.id   d0fa345df4ffc3b5549009b5319b9693
#
_cell.length_a   1.000
_cell.length_b   1.000
_cell.length_c   1.000
_cell.angle_alpha   90.00
_cell.angle_beta   90.00
_cell.angle_gamma   90.00
#
_symmetry.space_group_name_H-M   'P 1'
#
loop_
_entity.id
_entity.type
_entity.pdbx_description
1 polymer ?
#
loop_
_entity_poly.entity_id
_entity_poly.type
_entity_poly.pdbx_seq_one_letter_code
_entity_poly.pdbx_strand_id
1 'polypeptide(L)'
;IENDPKLELQIIATGMHLSPEFGLTYREIEKDGFLIDKKIDMIISADTSQSISKSTGLGLIGFADAYTDLKPDIVVLLGDRYELLAASIAALFARIPIAHISGGETTEGAFDEAIRHTITKMSWWHFTATEEYQKRVVQLGENPACVFIVGGLGADSIRKSQLLSKKELSRAIAFEFGRKNLLVTFHPVTLEKETSKKNFQFLLDALVELHDTHIIFTAPNADTDGRVIKKMIENFVSTHKERTTSYTSMGRLNYHSTLQFVDGVVGNSSS
;
A
#
# COMPACT_ATOMS: atom_id res chain seq x y z
N ILE A 1 18.22 10.35 -0.94
CA ILE A 1 18.12 11.62 -1.69
C ILE A 1 18.44 12.77 -0.74
N GLU A 2 17.69 12.96 0.34
CA GLU A 2 17.80 14.10 1.26
C GLU A 2 19.22 14.35 1.79
N ASN A 3 20.01 13.29 2.01
CA ASN A 3 21.39 13.39 2.50
C ASN A 3 22.45 13.62 1.39
N ASP A 4 22.03 13.72 0.14
CA ASP A 4 22.94 13.96 -0.99
C ASP A 4 22.80 15.42 -1.45
N PRO A 5 23.86 16.26 -1.32
CA PRO A 5 23.77 17.67 -1.66
C PRO A 5 23.58 17.97 -3.18
N LYS A 6 23.65 16.94 -4.01
CA LYS A 6 23.40 17.05 -5.46
C LYS A 6 21.96 16.75 -5.85
N LEU A 7 21.15 16.30 -4.89
CA LEU A 7 19.79 15.87 -5.12
C LEU A 7 18.81 16.72 -4.28
N GLU A 8 17.72 17.12 -4.87
CA GLU A 8 16.60 17.75 -4.19
C GLU A 8 15.44 16.76 -4.12
N LEU A 9 14.91 16.52 -2.92
CA LEU A 9 13.77 15.66 -2.71
C LEU A 9 12.48 16.49 -2.76
N GLN A 10 11.58 16.14 -3.66
CA GLN A 10 10.22 16.69 -3.74
C GLN A 10 9.22 15.56 -3.50
N ILE A 11 8.27 15.77 -2.60
CA ILE A 11 7.27 14.76 -2.22
C ILE A 11 5.87 15.23 -2.60
N ILE A 12 5.18 14.38 -3.36
CA ILE A 12 3.75 14.54 -3.67
C ILE A 12 2.98 13.48 -2.89
N ALA A 13 2.10 13.90 -1.98
CA ALA A 13 1.15 13.01 -1.32
C ALA A 13 -0.19 13.03 -2.06
N THR A 14 -0.80 11.85 -2.23
CA THR A 14 -2.05 11.73 -2.98
C THR A 14 -2.90 10.55 -2.50
N GLY A 15 -4.08 10.41 -3.06
CA GLY A 15 -4.94 9.25 -2.87
C GLY A 15 -5.32 9.03 -1.40
N MET A 16 -5.25 7.79 -0.96
CA MET A 16 -5.62 7.39 0.40
C MET A 16 -4.86 8.14 1.49
N HIS A 17 -3.62 8.58 1.22
CA HIS A 17 -2.82 9.32 2.19
C HIS A 17 -3.49 10.62 2.65
N LEU A 18 -4.34 11.24 1.83
CA LEU A 18 -5.03 12.50 2.14
C LEU A 18 -6.44 12.29 2.71
N SER A 19 -6.96 11.07 2.71
CA SER A 19 -8.32 10.79 3.13
C SER A 19 -8.42 10.48 4.63
N PRO A 20 -9.35 11.16 5.35
CA PRO A 20 -9.65 10.83 6.75
C PRO A 20 -10.14 9.39 6.93
N GLU A 21 -10.85 8.84 5.95
CA GLU A 21 -11.37 7.47 5.96
C GLU A 21 -10.24 6.43 6.05
N PHE A 22 -9.06 6.76 5.49
CA PHE A 22 -7.86 5.90 5.49
C PHE A 22 -6.77 6.36 6.46
N GLY A 23 -7.11 7.24 7.42
CA GLY A 23 -6.25 7.59 8.54
C GLY A 23 -5.29 8.74 8.31
N LEU A 24 -5.41 9.52 7.20
CA LEU A 24 -4.55 10.69 6.90
C LEU A 24 -3.06 10.36 7.01
N THR A 25 -2.64 9.26 6.40
CA THR A 25 -1.28 8.71 6.56
C THR A 25 -0.17 9.62 6.01
N TYR A 26 -0.49 10.69 5.28
CA TYR A 26 0.49 11.73 4.95
C TYR A 26 1.14 12.35 6.21
N ARG A 27 0.44 12.34 7.35
CA ARG A 27 0.98 12.83 8.62
C ARG A 27 2.14 12.01 9.15
N GLU A 28 2.24 10.75 8.74
CA GLU A 28 3.40 9.92 9.06
C GLU A 28 4.63 10.38 8.30
N ILE A 29 4.48 10.82 7.05
CA ILE A 29 5.55 11.42 6.25
C ILE A 29 6.07 12.70 6.94
N GLU A 30 5.15 13.57 7.36
CA GLU A 30 5.49 14.81 8.08
C GLU A 30 6.14 14.51 9.45
N LYS A 31 5.67 13.47 10.16
CA LYS A 31 6.23 13.02 11.45
C LYS A 31 7.64 12.43 11.29
N ASP A 32 7.92 11.78 10.18
CA ASP A 32 9.25 11.26 9.84
C ASP A 32 10.23 12.40 9.43
N GLY A 33 9.76 13.67 9.42
CA GLY A 33 10.56 14.86 9.18
C GLY A 33 10.57 15.35 7.74
N PHE A 34 9.81 14.72 6.84
CA PHE A 34 9.77 15.11 5.44
C PHE A 34 8.75 16.22 5.17
N LEU A 35 9.12 17.15 4.30
CA LEU A 35 8.22 18.16 3.75
C LEU A 35 7.43 17.57 2.58
N ILE A 36 6.13 17.83 2.53
CA ILE A 36 5.29 17.48 1.38
C ILE A 36 5.09 18.74 0.53
N ASP A 37 5.63 18.71 -0.69
CA ASP A 37 5.61 19.85 -1.61
C ASP A 37 4.23 20.07 -2.25
N LYS A 38 3.53 18.96 -2.54
CA LYS A 38 2.17 19.00 -3.11
C LYS A 38 1.28 17.93 -2.48
N LYS A 39 0.02 18.29 -2.30
CA LYS A 39 -1.06 17.37 -1.91
C LYS A 39 -2.10 17.37 -3.04
N ILE A 40 -2.32 16.20 -3.65
CA ILE A 40 -3.28 16.02 -4.75
C ILE A 40 -4.46 15.21 -4.25
N ASP A 41 -5.55 15.89 -3.94
CA ASP A 41 -6.80 15.23 -3.57
C ASP A 41 -7.51 14.73 -4.83
N MET A 42 -7.69 13.41 -4.94
CA MET A 42 -8.24 12.78 -6.11
C MET A 42 -9.34 11.76 -5.80
N ILE A 43 -9.50 11.35 -4.53
CA ILE A 43 -10.43 10.27 -4.19
C ILE A 43 -11.87 10.76 -4.21
N ILE A 44 -12.68 10.14 -5.07
CA ILE A 44 -14.13 10.21 -4.98
C ILE A 44 -14.56 9.16 -3.95
N SER A 45 -15.33 9.61 -2.95
CA SER A 45 -15.76 8.80 -1.80
C SER A 45 -16.75 7.69 -2.17
N ALA A 46 -16.34 6.77 -3.04
CA ALA A 46 -17.04 5.53 -3.38
C ALA A 46 -16.02 4.50 -3.87
N ASP A 47 -16.29 3.21 -3.62
CA ASP A 47 -15.44 2.07 -3.97
C ASP A 47 -15.96 1.32 -5.22
N THR A 48 -16.61 2.03 -6.14
CA THR A 48 -17.07 1.49 -7.41
C THR A 48 -16.02 1.66 -8.51
N SER A 49 -16.04 0.80 -9.53
CA SER A 49 -15.16 0.92 -10.71
C SER A 49 -15.28 2.28 -11.39
N GLN A 50 -16.49 2.85 -11.40
CA GLN A 50 -16.75 4.19 -11.94
C GLN A 50 -16.03 5.26 -11.11
N SER A 51 -16.04 5.16 -9.78
CA SER A 51 -15.39 6.12 -8.90
C SER A 51 -13.88 6.03 -8.99
N ILE A 52 -13.31 4.82 -9.05
CA ILE A 52 -11.88 4.61 -9.28
C ILE A 52 -11.44 5.24 -10.60
N SER A 53 -12.19 5.02 -11.69
CA SER A 53 -11.89 5.62 -13.00
C SER A 53 -11.92 7.16 -12.96
N LYS A 54 -12.92 7.74 -12.29
CA LYS A 54 -13.03 9.20 -12.12
C LYS A 54 -11.91 9.75 -11.23
N SER A 55 -11.58 9.06 -10.14
CA SER A 55 -10.45 9.42 -9.26
C SER A 55 -9.13 9.41 -10.02
N THR A 56 -8.89 8.39 -10.87
CA THR A 56 -7.71 8.35 -11.75
C THR A 56 -7.66 9.57 -12.67
N GLY A 57 -8.79 9.96 -13.26
CA GLY A 57 -8.88 11.17 -14.09
C GLY A 57 -8.57 12.46 -13.32
N LEU A 58 -9.10 12.62 -12.11
CA LEU A 58 -8.78 13.76 -11.23
C LEU A 58 -7.30 13.77 -10.85
N GLY A 59 -6.74 12.59 -10.54
CA GLY A 59 -5.31 12.44 -10.28
C GLY A 59 -4.46 12.89 -11.46
N LEU A 60 -4.82 12.50 -12.69
CA LEU A 60 -4.10 12.90 -13.90
C LEU A 60 -4.07 14.44 -14.06
N ILE A 61 -5.18 15.12 -13.81
CA ILE A 61 -5.23 16.59 -13.84
C ILE A 61 -4.31 17.17 -12.75
N GLY A 62 -4.41 16.68 -11.51
CA GLY A 62 -3.60 17.18 -10.40
C GLY A 62 -2.09 16.95 -10.59
N PHE A 63 -1.69 15.80 -11.14
CA PHE A 63 -0.28 15.52 -11.45
C PHE A 63 0.24 16.39 -12.59
N ALA A 64 -0.57 16.68 -13.62
CA ALA A 64 -0.16 17.58 -14.69
C ALA A 64 0.18 18.99 -14.16
N ASP A 65 -0.64 19.52 -13.26
CA ASP A 65 -0.39 20.80 -12.58
C ASP A 65 0.84 20.73 -11.69
N ALA A 66 0.95 19.67 -10.86
CA ALA A 66 2.06 19.49 -9.93
C ALA A 66 3.42 19.41 -10.67
N TYR A 67 3.50 18.68 -11.76
CA TYR A 67 4.75 18.58 -12.53
C TYR A 67 5.11 19.88 -13.26
N THR A 68 4.13 20.66 -13.64
CA THR A 68 4.34 22.00 -14.20
C THR A 68 4.95 22.96 -13.16
N ASP A 69 4.49 22.86 -11.90
CA ASP A 69 4.97 23.70 -10.80
C ASP A 69 6.32 23.24 -10.28
N LEU A 70 6.48 21.95 -10.01
CA LEU A 70 7.66 21.38 -9.34
C LEU A 70 8.82 21.13 -10.30
N LYS A 71 8.55 20.88 -11.58
CA LYS A 71 9.53 20.62 -12.63
C LYS A 71 10.58 19.57 -12.25
N PRO A 72 10.17 18.38 -11.81
CA PRO A 72 11.12 17.35 -11.39
C PRO A 72 11.93 16.84 -12.61
N ASP A 73 13.22 16.54 -12.38
CA ASP A 73 14.06 15.89 -13.40
C ASP A 73 13.74 14.41 -13.55
N ILE A 74 13.26 13.77 -12.47
CA ILE A 74 12.90 12.34 -12.40
C ILE A 74 11.72 12.16 -11.48
N VAL A 75 10.79 11.30 -11.86
CA VAL A 75 9.69 10.86 -10.99
C VAL A 75 9.97 9.44 -10.50
N VAL A 76 9.94 9.22 -9.19
CA VAL A 76 10.10 7.89 -8.58
C VAL A 76 8.73 7.37 -8.17
N LEU A 77 8.34 6.20 -8.68
CA LEU A 77 7.06 5.55 -8.41
C LEU A 77 7.28 4.17 -7.82
N LEU A 78 6.54 3.83 -6.76
CA LEU A 78 6.60 2.53 -6.09
C LEU A 78 5.28 1.79 -6.25
N GLY A 79 5.30 0.63 -6.93
CA GLY A 79 4.17 -0.28 -6.98
C GLY A 79 3.24 -0.06 -8.18
N ASP A 80 1.92 -0.22 -7.96
CA ASP A 80 0.96 -0.57 -9.00
C ASP A 80 -0.44 0.04 -8.80
N ARG A 81 -0.57 0.99 -7.89
CA ARG A 81 -1.86 1.60 -7.60
C ARG A 81 -2.34 2.52 -8.72
N TYR A 82 -3.65 2.69 -8.86
CA TYR A 82 -4.27 3.55 -9.88
C TYR A 82 -3.86 5.03 -9.74
N GLU A 83 -3.49 5.48 -8.55
CA GLU A 83 -2.91 6.80 -8.32
C GLU A 83 -1.58 6.95 -9.08
N LEU A 84 -0.78 5.89 -9.09
CA LEU A 84 0.52 5.87 -9.79
C LEU A 84 0.35 5.76 -11.31
N LEU A 85 -0.73 5.13 -11.79
CA LEU A 85 -1.08 5.16 -13.21
C LEU A 85 -1.33 6.59 -13.66
N ALA A 86 -2.10 7.37 -12.89
CA ALA A 86 -2.33 8.78 -13.19
C ALA A 86 -1.01 9.59 -13.20
N ALA A 87 -0.16 9.39 -12.19
CA ALA A 87 1.15 10.02 -12.08
C ALA A 87 2.06 9.69 -13.28
N SER A 88 2.10 8.41 -13.68
CA SER A 88 2.96 7.95 -14.78
C SER A 88 2.51 8.48 -16.14
N ILE A 89 1.19 8.55 -16.40
CA ILE A 89 0.66 9.15 -17.64
C ILE A 89 1.01 10.64 -17.72
N ALA A 90 0.85 11.37 -16.61
CA ALA A 90 1.21 12.79 -16.57
C ALA A 90 2.72 13.00 -16.80
N ALA A 91 3.58 12.18 -16.18
CA ALA A 91 5.03 12.23 -16.36
C ALA A 91 5.44 11.92 -17.80
N LEU A 92 4.82 10.91 -18.43
CA LEU A 92 5.09 10.54 -19.82
C LEU A 92 4.82 11.72 -20.77
N PHE A 93 3.67 12.39 -20.64
CA PHE A 93 3.34 13.53 -21.50
C PHE A 93 4.19 14.77 -21.19
N ALA A 94 4.58 14.96 -19.94
CA ALA A 94 5.53 16.00 -19.53
C ALA A 94 6.98 15.68 -19.96
N ARG A 95 7.26 14.49 -20.51
CA ARG A 95 8.59 13.99 -20.86
C ARG A 95 9.56 13.91 -19.67
N ILE A 96 9.02 13.61 -18.51
CA ILE A 96 9.80 13.40 -17.29
C ILE A 96 10.09 11.90 -17.17
N PRO A 97 11.37 11.47 -17.12
CA PRO A 97 11.70 10.06 -16.98
C PRO A 97 11.21 9.51 -15.64
N ILE A 98 10.71 8.27 -15.66
CA ILE A 98 10.18 7.58 -14.50
C ILE A 98 11.17 6.50 -14.05
N ALA A 99 11.42 6.44 -12.74
CA ALA A 99 12.09 5.35 -12.05
C ALA A 99 11.03 4.51 -11.31
N HIS A 100 10.75 3.31 -11.81
CA HIS A 100 9.71 2.41 -11.27
C HIS A 100 10.33 1.38 -10.33
N ILE A 101 9.85 1.36 -9.10
CA ILE A 101 10.23 0.39 -8.06
C ILE A 101 9.14 -0.68 -7.96
N SER A 102 9.52 -1.94 -7.73
CA SER A 102 8.63 -3.12 -7.66
C SER A 102 7.94 -3.46 -8.98
N GLY A 103 8.56 -3.12 -10.12
CA GLY A 103 8.15 -3.61 -11.43
C GLY A 103 8.39 -5.13 -11.57
N GLY A 104 7.59 -5.79 -12.44
CA GLY A 104 7.76 -7.20 -12.74
C GLY A 104 7.19 -8.19 -11.72
N GLU A 105 6.66 -7.71 -10.59
CA GLU A 105 5.91 -8.54 -9.64
C GLU A 105 4.57 -8.97 -10.25
N THR A 106 3.93 -10.00 -9.68
CA THR A 106 2.60 -10.48 -10.09
C THR A 106 1.60 -10.32 -8.96
N THR A 107 0.38 -9.95 -9.32
CA THR A 107 -0.75 -9.85 -8.39
C THR A 107 -1.96 -10.51 -9.06
N GLU A 108 -2.05 -11.84 -8.90
CA GLU A 108 -3.13 -12.61 -9.52
C GLU A 108 -4.52 -12.14 -9.04
N GLY A 109 -5.45 -12.04 -9.96
CA GLY A 109 -6.83 -11.67 -9.66
C GLY A 109 -7.08 -10.18 -9.40
N ALA A 110 -6.08 -9.31 -9.58
CA ALA A 110 -6.20 -7.86 -9.42
C ALA A 110 -5.89 -7.11 -10.71
N PHE A 111 -6.56 -5.99 -10.93
CA PHE A 111 -6.24 -5.08 -12.04
C PHE A 111 -4.91 -4.34 -11.83
N ASP A 112 -4.40 -4.32 -10.60
CA ASP A 112 -3.11 -3.77 -10.22
C ASP A 112 -1.95 -4.36 -11.04
N GLU A 113 -2.02 -5.65 -11.40
CA GLU A 113 -1.02 -6.28 -12.28
C GLU A 113 -0.91 -5.59 -13.64
N ALA A 114 -2.06 -5.32 -14.27
CA ALA A 114 -2.09 -4.60 -15.55
C ALA A 114 -1.55 -3.17 -15.39
N ILE A 115 -1.88 -2.50 -14.28
CA ILE A 115 -1.37 -1.16 -13.97
C ILE A 115 0.15 -1.21 -13.79
N ARG A 116 0.68 -2.17 -12.99
CA ARG A 116 2.13 -2.34 -12.77
C ARG A 116 2.88 -2.49 -14.08
N HIS A 117 2.43 -3.35 -14.96
CA HIS A 117 3.08 -3.55 -16.26
C HIS A 117 2.95 -2.33 -17.17
N THR A 118 1.84 -1.61 -17.11
CA THR A 118 1.65 -0.35 -17.83
C THR A 118 2.63 0.72 -17.33
N ILE A 119 2.80 0.88 -16.02
CA ILE A 119 3.78 1.80 -15.44
C ILE A 119 5.19 1.40 -15.85
N THR A 120 5.52 0.09 -15.80
CA THR A 120 6.81 -0.44 -16.30
C THR A 120 7.07 0.03 -17.72
N LYS A 121 6.08 -0.09 -18.63
CA LYS A 121 6.23 0.34 -20.05
C LYS A 121 6.38 1.86 -20.25
N MET A 122 5.95 2.66 -19.31
CA MET A 122 6.12 4.12 -19.32
C MET A 122 7.42 4.57 -18.64
N SER A 123 8.15 3.65 -18.00
CA SER A 123 9.30 3.97 -17.16
C SER A 123 10.63 3.82 -17.92
N TRP A 124 11.65 4.54 -17.47
CA TRP A 124 13.00 4.49 -18.03
C TRP A 124 13.93 3.60 -17.19
N TRP A 125 13.84 3.67 -15.86
CA TRP A 125 14.60 2.82 -14.96
C TRP A 125 13.69 1.92 -14.16
N HIS A 126 14.12 0.70 -13.93
CA HIS A 126 13.35 -0.34 -13.25
C HIS A 126 14.16 -0.93 -12.11
N PHE A 127 13.60 -0.86 -10.90
CA PHE A 127 14.19 -1.39 -9.68
C PHE A 127 13.34 -2.56 -9.20
N THR A 128 13.83 -3.78 -9.44
CA THR A 128 13.10 -5.04 -9.17
C THR A 128 13.61 -5.71 -7.90
N ALA A 129 12.75 -6.47 -7.22
CA ALA A 129 13.11 -7.14 -5.99
C ALA A 129 13.93 -8.43 -6.22
N THR A 130 13.71 -9.13 -7.33
CA THR A 130 14.31 -10.44 -7.62
C THR A 130 14.74 -10.56 -9.08
N GLU A 131 15.57 -11.58 -9.37
CA GLU A 131 15.95 -11.94 -10.76
C GLU A 131 14.73 -12.35 -11.59
N GLU A 132 13.76 -13.01 -11.00
CA GLU A 132 12.53 -13.40 -11.71
C GLU A 132 11.77 -12.18 -12.22
N TYR A 133 11.64 -11.16 -11.36
CA TYR A 133 10.96 -9.92 -11.72
C TYR A 133 11.78 -9.11 -12.75
N GLN A 134 13.11 -9.11 -12.63
CA GLN A 134 13.99 -8.53 -13.65
C GLN A 134 13.76 -9.19 -15.02
N LYS A 135 13.76 -10.52 -15.08
CA LYS A 135 13.51 -11.27 -16.33
C LYS A 135 12.16 -10.89 -16.94
N ARG A 136 11.12 -10.76 -16.12
CA ARG A 136 9.78 -10.38 -16.58
C ARG A 136 9.76 -8.95 -17.14
N VAL A 137 10.42 -8.00 -16.50
CA VAL A 137 10.55 -6.62 -16.99
C VAL A 137 11.28 -6.60 -18.34
N VAL A 138 12.37 -7.33 -18.47
CA VAL A 138 13.10 -7.48 -19.76
C VAL A 138 12.22 -8.14 -20.82
N GLN A 139 11.44 -9.17 -20.45
CA GLN A 139 10.49 -9.83 -21.34
C GLN A 139 9.38 -8.89 -21.85
N LEU A 140 8.98 -7.90 -21.06
CA LEU A 140 8.07 -6.83 -21.48
C LEU A 140 8.70 -5.88 -22.53
N GLY A 141 9.97 -6.08 -22.86
CA GLY A 141 10.69 -5.30 -23.89
C GLY A 141 11.50 -4.14 -23.34
N GLU A 142 11.81 -4.14 -22.03
CA GLU A 142 12.66 -3.12 -21.41
C GLU A 142 14.15 -3.41 -21.64
N ASN A 143 14.95 -2.35 -21.73
CA ASN A 143 16.40 -2.49 -21.92
C ASN A 143 17.04 -3.07 -20.63
N PRO A 144 17.71 -4.24 -20.71
CA PRO A 144 18.34 -4.86 -19.54
C PRO A 144 19.33 -3.96 -18.79
N ALA A 145 19.98 -3.01 -19.48
CA ALA A 145 20.90 -2.05 -18.87
C ALA A 145 20.20 -1.04 -17.94
N CYS A 146 18.87 -0.93 -18.03
CA CYS A 146 18.05 -0.04 -17.20
C CYS A 146 17.26 -0.81 -16.12
N VAL A 147 17.49 -2.11 -15.95
CA VAL A 147 16.79 -2.95 -14.98
C VAL A 147 17.75 -3.45 -13.89
N PHE A 148 17.51 -3.02 -12.66
CA PHE A 148 18.38 -3.26 -11.51
C PHE A 148 17.68 -4.13 -10.46
N ILE A 149 18.38 -5.15 -9.93
CA ILE A 149 17.91 -5.93 -8.80
C ILE A 149 18.37 -5.24 -7.52
N VAL A 150 17.42 -4.77 -6.72
CA VAL A 150 17.69 -3.98 -5.50
C VAL A 150 17.17 -4.63 -4.22
N GLY A 151 16.45 -5.76 -4.34
CA GLY A 151 15.79 -6.40 -3.21
C GLY A 151 14.45 -5.75 -2.85
N GLY A 152 13.79 -6.29 -1.83
CA GLY A 152 12.49 -5.81 -1.35
C GLY A 152 12.66 -4.70 -0.30
N LEU A 153 11.97 -3.59 -0.48
CA LEU A 153 12.00 -2.45 0.44
C LEU A 153 11.50 -2.80 1.85
N GLY A 154 10.55 -3.73 1.96
CA GLY A 154 10.00 -4.18 3.24
C GLY A 154 11.07 -4.78 4.15
N ALA A 155 11.92 -5.66 3.62
CA ALA A 155 13.00 -6.30 4.37
C ALA A 155 14.02 -5.28 4.88
N ASP A 156 14.40 -4.31 4.04
CA ASP A 156 15.31 -3.24 4.44
C ASP A 156 14.69 -2.32 5.50
N SER A 157 13.41 -2.03 5.36
CA SER A 157 12.67 -1.21 6.32
C SER A 157 12.62 -1.87 7.70
N ILE A 158 12.33 -3.18 7.76
CA ILE A 158 12.33 -3.95 9.03
C ILE A 158 13.74 -3.96 9.65
N ARG A 159 14.77 -4.28 8.86
CA ARG A 159 16.17 -4.34 9.35
C ARG A 159 16.68 -3.03 9.90
N LYS A 160 16.28 -1.89 9.33
CA LYS A 160 16.70 -0.55 9.75
C LYS A 160 15.83 0.04 10.85
N SER A 161 14.66 -0.53 11.13
CA SER A 161 13.74 -0.02 12.14
C SER A 161 14.16 -0.45 13.54
N GLN A 162 14.15 0.48 14.49
CA GLN A 162 14.23 0.16 15.90
C GLN A 162 12.85 -0.25 16.39
N LEU A 163 12.60 -1.58 16.40
CA LEU A 163 11.28 -2.14 16.72
C LEU A 163 10.97 -1.97 18.23
N LEU A 164 9.68 -1.84 18.53
CA LEU A 164 9.18 -1.69 19.90
C LEU A 164 9.24 -3.03 20.66
N SER A 165 9.50 -2.96 21.96
CA SER A 165 9.28 -4.10 22.85
C SER A 165 7.78 -4.42 22.96
N LYS A 166 7.43 -5.64 23.38
CA LYS A 166 6.03 -6.07 23.55
C LYS A 166 5.22 -5.11 24.44
N LYS A 167 5.84 -4.61 25.52
CA LYS A 167 5.19 -3.69 26.46
C LYS A 167 4.94 -2.30 25.86
N GLU A 168 5.88 -1.77 25.12
CA GLU A 168 5.73 -0.49 24.42
C GLU A 168 4.68 -0.61 23.32
N LEU A 169 4.73 -1.68 22.53
CA LEU A 169 3.75 -1.94 21.48
C LEU A 169 2.34 -2.09 22.06
N SER A 170 2.14 -2.91 23.10
CA SER A 170 0.82 -3.07 23.76
C SER A 170 0.22 -1.73 24.18
N ARG A 171 1.06 -0.82 24.69
CA ARG A 171 0.62 0.53 25.06
C ARG A 171 0.30 1.39 23.84
N ALA A 172 1.16 1.34 22.82
CA ALA A 172 1.02 2.15 21.62
C ALA A 172 -0.25 1.82 20.81
N ILE A 173 -0.60 0.53 20.76
CA ILE A 173 -1.77 0.05 20.02
C ILE A 173 -2.97 -0.27 20.94
N ALA A 174 -2.87 -0.02 22.25
CA ALA A 174 -3.92 -0.33 23.24
C ALA A 174 -4.47 -1.77 23.12
N PHE A 175 -3.57 -2.74 22.95
CA PHE A 175 -3.92 -4.16 22.77
C PHE A 175 -3.06 -5.05 23.64
N GLU A 176 -3.70 -6.02 24.31
CA GLU A 176 -3.00 -7.04 25.09
C GLU A 176 -2.83 -8.32 24.29
N PHE A 177 -1.59 -8.74 24.12
CA PHE A 177 -1.24 -9.99 23.45
C PHE A 177 -1.62 -11.18 24.34
N GLY A 178 -2.40 -12.09 23.79
CA GLY A 178 -2.77 -13.34 24.45
C GLY A 178 -1.70 -14.43 24.36
N ARG A 179 -2.13 -15.67 24.62
CA ARG A 179 -1.30 -16.86 24.47
C ARG A 179 -0.95 -17.12 23.00
N LYS A 180 -1.92 -16.94 22.11
CA LYS A 180 -1.76 -17.00 20.65
C LYS A 180 -2.28 -15.69 20.06
N ASN A 181 -1.63 -15.22 19.04
CA ASN A 181 -1.94 -13.95 18.41
C ASN A 181 -1.88 -14.06 16.89
N LEU A 182 -2.86 -13.54 16.19
CA LEU A 182 -2.91 -13.47 14.75
C LEU A 182 -3.02 -12.03 14.27
N LEU A 183 -2.29 -11.73 13.22
CA LEU A 183 -2.48 -10.51 12.43
C LEU A 183 -3.24 -10.88 11.16
N VAL A 184 -4.37 -10.25 10.93
CA VAL A 184 -5.27 -10.56 9.82
C VAL A 184 -5.39 -9.35 8.90
N THR A 185 -5.00 -9.53 7.64
CA THR A 185 -5.10 -8.51 6.59
C THR A 185 -5.78 -9.12 5.37
N PHE A 186 -6.99 -8.69 5.05
CA PHE A 186 -7.74 -9.20 3.91
C PHE A 186 -8.09 -8.07 2.95
N HIS A 187 -7.70 -8.24 1.68
CA HIS A 187 -8.09 -7.34 0.59
C HIS A 187 -9.09 -8.04 -0.34
N PRO A 188 -10.12 -7.33 -0.82
CA PRO A 188 -10.99 -7.85 -1.87
C PRO A 188 -10.20 -8.23 -3.12
N VAL A 189 -10.58 -9.32 -3.78
CA VAL A 189 -10.03 -9.70 -5.09
C VAL A 189 -10.77 -8.87 -6.15
N THR A 190 -10.10 -7.87 -6.72
CA THR A 190 -10.75 -6.80 -7.51
C THR A 190 -11.37 -7.26 -8.82
N LEU A 191 -10.93 -8.38 -9.37
CA LEU A 191 -11.48 -8.98 -10.62
C LEU A 191 -12.61 -10.00 -10.36
N GLU A 192 -12.84 -10.42 -9.12
CA GLU A 192 -13.93 -11.31 -8.76
C GLU A 192 -15.18 -10.51 -8.36
N LYS A 193 -16.33 -10.79 -9.00
CA LYS A 193 -17.58 -10.14 -8.64
C LYS A 193 -18.26 -10.89 -7.49
N GLU A 194 -18.69 -10.16 -6.46
CA GLU A 194 -19.56 -10.61 -5.35
C GLU A 194 -19.02 -11.74 -4.45
N THR A 195 -17.77 -12.19 -4.63
CA THR A 195 -17.17 -13.27 -3.83
C THR A 195 -16.45 -12.79 -2.57
N SER A 196 -15.96 -11.56 -2.56
CA SER A 196 -15.14 -11.00 -1.47
C SER A 196 -15.85 -11.07 -0.12
N LYS A 197 -17.13 -10.68 -0.05
CA LYS A 197 -17.94 -10.74 1.17
C LYS A 197 -18.08 -12.17 1.68
N LYS A 198 -18.36 -13.13 0.78
CA LYS A 198 -18.55 -14.54 1.12
C LYS A 198 -17.25 -15.17 1.60
N ASN A 199 -16.15 -14.91 0.88
CA ASN A 199 -14.83 -15.43 1.24
C ASN A 199 -14.36 -14.88 2.59
N PHE A 200 -14.58 -13.58 2.84
CA PHE A 200 -14.25 -12.99 4.12
C PHE A 200 -15.13 -13.52 5.26
N GLN A 201 -16.42 -13.82 5.01
CA GLN A 201 -17.28 -14.46 6.01
C GLN A 201 -16.73 -15.85 6.41
N PHE A 202 -16.29 -16.67 5.46
CA PHE A 202 -15.66 -17.96 5.78
C PHE A 202 -14.40 -17.80 6.64
N LEU A 203 -13.59 -16.75 6.38
CA LEU A 203 -12.47 -16.45 7.24
C LEU A 203 -12.92 -16.08 8.67
N LEU A 204 -13.92 -15.21 8.81
CA LEU A 204 -14.45 -14.84 10.13
C LEU A 204 -15.02 -16.03 10.88
N ASP A 205 -15.75 -16.92 10.20
CA ASP A 205 -16.31 -18.14 10.80
C ASP A 205 -15.19 -19.06 11.32
N ALA A 206 -14.11 -19.21 10.57
CA ALA A 206 -12.95 -19.96 11.01
C ALA A 206 -12.22 -19.32 12.22
N LEU A 207 -12.15 -17.97 12.25
CA LEU A 207 -11.52 -17.23 13.35
C LEU A 207 -12.34 -17.30 14.66
N VAL A 208 -13.66 -17.48 14.57
CA VAL A 208 -14.52 -17.69 15.76
C VAL A 208 -14.12 -18.95 16.52
N GLU A 209 -13.76 -20.02 15.82
CA GLU A 209 -13.38 -21.31 16.40
C GLU A 209 -12.03 -21.26 17.16
N LEU A 210 -11.23 -20.21 16.95
CA LEU A 210 -9.92 -20.02 17.61
C LEU A 210 -10.09 -19.35 18.99
N HIS A 211 -10.64 -20.04 19.96
CA HIS A 211 -11.04 -19.48 21.26
C HIS A 211 -9.87 -18.89 22.08
N ASP A 212 -8.67 -19.48 22.02
CA ASP A 212 -7.47 -19.05 22.77
C ASP A 212 -6.59 -18.04 21.99
N THR A 213 -7.14 -17.41 20.96
CA THR A 213 -6.37 -16.59 20.03
C THR A 213 -6.85 -15.15 20.04
N HIS A 214 -5.92 -14.23 20.28
CA HIS A 214 -6.13 -12.79 20.11
C HIS A 214 -5.88 -12.40 18.65
N ILE A 215 -6.70 -11.50 18.11
CA ILE A 215 -6.71 -11.19 16.69
C ILE A 215 -6.63 -9.68 16.48
N ILE A 216 -5.67 -9.29 15.68
CA ILE A 216 -5.47 -7.92 15.23
C ILE A 216 -5.85 -7.85 13.76
N PHE A 217 -6.84 -7.05 13.41
CA PHE A 217 -7.21 -6.78 12.02
C PHE A 217 -6.59 -5.48 11.53
N THR A 218 -6.12 -5.46 10.30
CA THR A 218 -5.85 -4.24 9.55
C THR A 218 -6.94 -4.02 8.51
N ALA A 219 -7.36 -2.77 8.32
CA ALA A 219 -8.39 -2.44 7.35
C ALA A 219 -7.88 -2.63 5.91
N PRO A 220 -8.77 -3.03 4.98
CA PRO A 220 -8.44 -3.08 3.56
C PRO A 220 -8.22 -1.67 2.97
N ASN A 221 -7.57 -1.63 1.81
CA ASN A 221 -7.38 -0.41 1.02
C ASN A 221 -8.70 0.12 0.44
N ALA A 222 -8.63 1.31 -0.21
CA ALA A 222 -9.75 1.95 -0.93
C ALA A 222 -10.07 1.27 -2.28
N ASP A 223 -10.09 -0.05 -2.30
CA ASP A 223 -10.42 -0.83 -3.48
C ASP A 223 -11.92 -1.17 -3.50
N THR A 224 -12.40 -1.71 -4.63
CA THR A 224 -13.78 -2.18 -4.75
C THR A 224 -14.10 -3.15 -3.60
N ASP A 225 -15.28 -2.98 -2.98
CA ASP A 225 -15.76 -3.77 -1.81
C ASP A 225 -14.98 -3.56 -0.49
N GLY A 226 -13.96 -2.72 -0.43
CA GLY A 226 -13.18 -2.48 0.79
C GLY A 226 -14.03 -2.03 1.98
N ARG A 227 -15.05 -1.20 1.74
CA ARG A 227 -15.97 -0.73 2.80
C ARG A 227 -16.84 -1.85 3.38
N VAL A 228 -17.24 -2.81 2.55
CA VAL A 228 -18.04 -3.96 3.02
C VAL A 228 -17.20 -4.80 3.99
N ILE A 229 -15.95 -5.10 3.62
CA ILE A 229 -15.02 -5.85 4.47
C ILE A 229 -14.72 -5.09 5.76
N LYS A 230 -14.46 -3.78 5.70
CA LYS A 230 -14.24 -2.94 6.88
C LYS A 230 -15.42 -3.03 7.86
N LYS A 231 -16.66 -2.91 7.37
CA LYS A 231 -17.87 -3.05 8.21
C LYS A 231 -18.02 -4.43 8.83
N MET A 232 -17.64 -5.49 8.11
CA MET A 232 -17.64 -6.85 8.66
C MET A 232 -16.61 -7.01 9.76
N ILE A 233 -15.39 -6.43 9.61
CA ILE A 233 -14.37 -6.38 10.67
C ILE A 233 -14.89 -5.66 11.89
N GLU A 234 -15.45 -4.46 11.73
CA GLU A 234 -16.01 -3.66 12.83
C GLU A 234 -17.09 -4.42 13.62
N ASN A 235 -17.99 -5.11 12.92
CA ASN A 235 -19.00 -5.95 13.54
C ASN A 235 -18.38 -7.11 14.33
N PHE A 236 -17.41 -7.81 13.73
CA PHE A 236 -16.72 -8.93 14.38
C PHE A 236 -16.00 -8.47 15.65
N VAL A 237 -15.24 -7.38 15.56
CA VAL A 237 -14.55 -6.78 16.71
C VAL A 237 -15.55 -6.37 17.81
N SER A 238 -16.69 -5.80 17.43
CA SER A 238 -17.72 -5.38 18.41
C SER A 238 -18.29 -6.53 19.25
N THR A 239 -18.34 -7.75 18.67
CA THR A 239 -18.86 -8.96 19.33
C THR A 239 -17.78 -9.76 20.06
N HIS A 240 -16.50 -9.50 19.82
CA HIS A 240 -15.35 -10.24 20.41
C HIS A 240 -14.30 -9.27 21.01
N LYS A 241 -14.74 -8.21 21.68
CA LYS A 241 -13.89 -7.09 22.16
C LYS A 241 -12.76 -7.53 23.09
N GLU A 242 -12.94 -8.59 23.85
CA GLU A 242 -11.96 -9.08 24.83
C GLU A 242 -10.69 -9.65 24.17
N ARG A 243 -10.76 -10.06 22.90
CA ARG A 243 -9.65 -10.72 22.21
C ARG A 243 -9.39 -10.19 20.80
N THR A 244 -10.13 -9.19 20.35
CA THR A 244 -9.99 -8.67 18.99
C THR A 244 -9.89 -7.16 18.95
N THR A 245 -9.13 -6.65 17.99
CA THR A 245 -9.04 -5.23 17.69
C THR A 245 -8.88 -5.01 16.19
N SER A 246 -9.14 -3.78 15.72
CA SER A 246 -8.93 -3.40 14.34
C SER A 246 -8.35 -2.00 14.22
N TYR A 247 -7.49 -1.80 13.22
CA TYR A 247 -6.87 -0.51 12.93
C TYR A 247 -7.06 -0.16 11.46
N THR A 248 -7.44 1.07 11.20
CA THR A 248 -7.45 1.61 9.83
C THR A 248 -6.03 1.75 9.29
N SER A 249 -5.11 2.21 10.14
CA SER A 249 -3.67 2.18 9.92
C SER A 249 -2.98 1.98 11.26
N MET A 250 -2.01 1.09 11.32
CA MET A 250 -1.15 0.91 12.50
C MET A 250 0.08 1.82 12.47
N GLY A 251 0.38 2.39 11.30
CA GLY A 251 1.68 2.98 11.02
C GLY A 251 2.79 1.92 10.91
N ARG A 252 3.85 2.28 10.17
CA ARG A 252 4.95 1.36 9.86
C ARG A 252 5.59 0.73 11.10
N LEU A 253 5.93 1.54 12.11
CA LEU A 253 6.63 1.07 13.30
C LEU A 253 5.80 0.05 14.11
N ASN A 254 4.52 0.35 14.36
CA ASN A 254 3.66 -0.55 15.11
C ASN A 254 3.39 -1.85 14.33
N TYR A 255 3.16 -1.76 13.01
CA TYR A 255 2.94 -2.93 12.17
C TYR A 255 4.15 -3.87 12.19
N HIS A 256 5.36 -3.35 11.89
CA HIS A 256 6.59 -4.15 11.94
C HIS A 256 6.87 -4.72 13.34
N SER A 257 6.61 -3.93 14.38
CA SER A 257 6.76 -4.41 15.75
C SER A 257 5.77 -5.52 16.09
N THR A 258 4.54 -5.47 15.56
CA THR A 258 3.51 -6.50 15.76
C THR A 258 3.95 -7.85 15.18
N LEU A 259 4.64 -7.87 14.04
CA LEU A 259 5.14 -9.09 13.41
C LEU A 259 6.07 -9.91 14.31
N GLN A 260 6.72 -9.30 15.31
CA GLN A 260 7.56 -10.02 16.29
C GLN A 260 6.77 -10.85 17.31
N PHE A 261 5.49 -10.49 17.53
CA PHE A 261 4.70 -11.00 18.67
C PHE A 261 3.43 -11.72 18.25
N VAL A 262 3.20 -11.88 16.95
CA VAL A 262 2.13 -12.73 16.43
C VAL A 262 2.64 -14.11 16.07
N ASP A 263 1.81 -15.13 16.28
CA ASP A 263 2.10 -16.53 15.97
C ASP A 263 1.85 -16.84 14.49
N GLY A 264 1.11 -15.97 13.81
CA GLY A 264 0.84 -16.09 12.38
C GLY A 264 0.23 -14.84 11.78
N VAL A 265 0.42 -14.73 10.46
CA VAL A 265 -0.24 -13.71 9.62
C VAL A 265 -1.20 -14.43 8.68
N VAL A 266 -2.43 -13.98 8.63
CA VAL A 266 -3.48 -14.54 7.78
C VAL A 266 -3.96 -13.45 6.83
N GLY A 267 -3.89 -13.71 5.53
CA GLY A 267 -4.37 -12.75 4.55
C GLY A 267 -3.89 -13.05 3.14
N ASN A 268 -4.26 -12.14 2.25
CA ASN A 268 -3.91 -12.16 0.83
C ASN A 268 -3.18 -10.88 0.40
N SER A 269 -2.60 -10.15 1.34
CA SER A 269 -1.79 -8.97 1.06
C SER A 269 -0.38 -9.36 0.67
N SER A 270 0.18 -8.69 -0.33
CA SER A 270 1.59 -8.79 -0.73
C SER A 270 2.52 -7.79 -0.01
N SER A 271 1.97 -6.98 0.87
CA SER A 271 2.70 -5.94 1.61
C SER A 271 3.32 -6.45 2.90
#